data_c1fc3be63d4481c8d298a706afe6fc93
#
_entry.id   c1fc3be63d4481c8d298a706afe6fc93
#
_cell.length_a   1.000
_cell.length_b   1.000
_cell.length_c   1.000
_cell.angle_alpha   90.00
_cell.angle_beta   90.00
_cell.angle_gamma   90.00
#
_symmetry.space_group_name_H-M   'P 1'
#
loop_
_entity.id
_entity.type
_entity.pdbx_description
1 polymer ?
#
loop_
_entity_poly.entity_id
_entity_poly.type
_entity_poly.pdbx_seq_one_letter_code
_entity_poly.pdbx_strand_id
1 'polypeptide(L)'
;MAVNFLVVPQWQGSGSSRAMQVAQGAESIREDLPSGNTVVVPIPQGAGADQGSGVRRLSSLEAVRDELQKALAATDGVPIVVGGDCGVELGAIGHAASRHKLAVVWFDAHGDLNSPQSSPSGAFHGMVLRTLLGEGPETLLPQTPLEPGRVFLVGTRALDDPEQQYIVESGIRSFAPSDLGAGTLETALRQSGAEAVYVHIDLDVLDPAEFSSLGYPEPFGVTVPALIELVREVKATLPMVGAGLTEFAPGSPEQADGDLPTILRIIGALASDRPAE
;
A
#
# COMPACT_ATOMS: atom_id res chain seq x y z
N MET A 1 -17.44 -9.31 8.26
CA MET A 1 -17.59 -7.89 8.70
C MET A 1 -17.93 -7.02 7.49
N ALA A 2 -18.67 -5.90 7.67
CA ALA A 2 -18.90 -4.98 6.56
C ALA A 2 -17.59 -4.37 6.08
N VAL A 3 -17.37 -4.35 4.77
CA VAL A 3 -16.23 -3.71 4.13
C VAL A 3 -16.68 -2.38 3.54
N ASN A 4 -15.88 -1.35 3.72
CA ASN A 4 -16.10 -0.03 3.12
C ASN A 4 -14.86 0.37 2.31
N PHE A 5 -15.09 0.98 1.17
CA PHE A 5 -14.04 1.42 0.25
C PHE A 5 -13.82 2.92 0.38
N LEU A 6 -12.57 3.32 0.53
CA LEU A 6 -12.15 4.71 0.50
C LEU A 6 -11.25 4.92 -0.72
N VAL A 7 -11.78 5.60 -1.72
CA VAL A 7 -11.03 5.89 -2.95
C VAL A 7 -10.29 7.20 -2.78
N VAL A 8 -8.96 7.13 -2.92
CA VAL A 8 -8.04 8.24 -2.69
C VAL A 8 -7.18 8.45 -3.93
N PRO A 9 -7.63 9.22 -4.93
CA PRO A 9 -6.93 9.37 -6.20
C PRO A 9 -5.68 10.27 -6.09
N GLN A 10 -4.84 10.04 -5.07
CA GLN A 10 -3.60 10.76 -4.83
C GLN A 10 -2.57 10.41 -5.89
N TRP A 11 -1.93 11.41 -6.45
CA TRP A 11 -0.82 11.28 -7.38
C TRP A 11 0.43 12.03 -6.91
N GLN A 12 0.27 12.81 -5.87
CA GLN A 12 1.29 13.75 -5.40
C GLN A 12 2.50 13.05 -4.77
N GLY A 13 2.36 11.82 -4.32
CA GLY A 13 3.47 11.00 -3.83
C GLY A 13 4.33 10.39 -4.92
N SER A 14 3.77 10.21 -6.13
CA SER A 14 4.49 9.56 -7.24
C SER A 14 5.60 10.44 -7.85
N GLY A 15 6.72 9.82 -8.19
CA GLY A 15 7.86 10.42 -8.90
C GLY A 15 7.72 10.42 -10.43
N SER A 16 6.74 9.71 -10.97
CA SER A 16 6.55 9.53 -12.39
C SER A 16 6.16 10.82 -13.11
N SER A 17 6.64 11.01 -14.35
CA SER A 17 6.11 12.02 -15.25
C SER A 17 4.64 11.76 -15.66
N ARG A 18 4.17 10.52 -15.46
CA ARG A 18 2.80 10.06 -15.71
C ARG A 18 2.01 9.84 -14.42
N ALA A 19 2.39 10.52 -13.34
CA ALA A 19 1.77 10.36 -12.01
C ALA A 19 0.22 10.43 -12.01
N MET A 20 -0.39 11.19 -12.95
CA MET A 20 -1.85 11.25 -13.07
C MET A 20 -2.51 9.92 -13.46
N GLN A 21 -1.76 8.94 -13.99
CA GLN A 21 -2.30 7.64 -14.33
C GLN A 21 -2.75 6.86 -13.09
N VAL A 22 -2.06 7.00 -11.94
CA VAL A 22 -2.50 6.33 -10.71
C VAL A 22 -3.80 6.93 -10.16
N ALA A 23 -4.02 8.24 -10.34
CA ALA A 23 -5.28 8.86 -9.99
C ALA A 23 -6.43 8.40 -10.91
N GLN A 24 -6.15 8.30 -12.22
CA GLN A 24 -7.10 7.76 -13.20
C GLN A 24 -7.42 6.28 -12.91
N GLY A 25 -6.40 5.49 -12.56
CA GLY A 25 -6.57 4.10 -12.17
C GLY A 25 -7.47 3.94 -10.94
N ALA A 26 -7.28 4.74 -9.90
CA ALA A 26 -8.15 4.73 -8.73
C ALA A 26 -9.61 5.06 -9.08
N GLU A 27 -9.85 6.02 -9.97
CA GLU A 27 -11.19 6.36 -10.45
C GLU A 27 -11.81 5.23 -11.30
N SER A 28 -11.01 4.56 -12.15
CA SER A 28 -11.50 3.40 -12.91
C SER A 28 -11.94 2.27 -11.99
N ILE A 29 -11.17 1.95 -10.94
CA ILE A 29 -11.58 0.96 -9.94
C ILE A 29 -12.87 1.39 -9.24
N ARG A 30 -13.01 2.67 -8.88
CA ARG A 30 -14.19 3.21 -8.19
C ARG A 30 -15.50 2.93 -8.93
N GLU A 31 -15.48 2.96 -10.27
CA GLU A 31 -16.68 2.76 -11.08
C GLU A 31 -17.29 1.36 -10.91
N ASP A 32 -16.48 0.37 -10.57
CA ASP A 32 -16.89 -1.02 -10.35
C ASP A 32 -17.16 -1.35 -8.86
N LEU A 33 -16.90 -0.41 -7.94
CA LEU A 33 -17.15 -0.62 -6.52
C LEU A 33 -18.61 -0.36 -6.13
N PRO A 34 -19.14 -1.05 -5.09
CA PRO A 34 -20.49 -0.84 -4.60
C PRO A 34 -20.71 0.59 -4.09
N SER A 35 -21.51 1.38 -4.77
CA SER A 35 -21.73 2.81 -4.46
C SER A 35 -22.20 3.09 -3.03
N GLY A 36 -22.94 2.16 -2.42
CA GLY A 36 -23.43 2.30 -1.04
C GLY A 36 -22.35 2.20 0.04
N ASN A 37 -21.18 1.62 -0.30
CA ASN A 37 -20.06 1.37 0.63
C ASN A 37 -18.78 2.05 0.15
N THR A 38 -18.87 2.99 -0.78
CA THR A 38 -17.70 3.67 -1.36
C THR A 38 -17.75 5.16 -1.08
N VAL A 39 -16.66 5.67 -0.53
CA VAL A 39 -16.45 7.11 -0.26
C VAL A 39 -15.23 7.56 -1.06
N VAL A 40 -15.36 8.68 -1.77
CA VAL A 40 -14.21 9.33 -2.42
C VAL A 40 -13.63 10.36 -1.47
N VAL A 41 -12.36 10.23 -1.14
CA VAL A 41 -11.64 11.18 -0.30
C VAL A 41 -11.18 12.36 -1.16
N PRO A 42 -11.51 13.60 -0.80
CA PRO A 42 -11.08 14.76 -1.57
C PRO A 42 -9.56 14.93 -1.52
N ILE A 43 -8.96 15.21 -2.68
CA ILE A 43 -7.55 15.53 -2.79
C ILE A 43 -7.33 16.96 -3.28
N PRO A 44 -6.20 17.61 -2.94
CA PRO A 44 -5.84 18.92 -3.50
C PRO A 44 -5.73 18.87 -5.03
N GLN A 45 -6.26 19.91 -5.71
CA GLN A 45 -6.16 20.05 -7.17
C GLN A 45 -4.72 20.34 -7.62
N GLY A 46 -3.94 21.00 -6.76
CA GLY A 46 -2.56 21.40 -7.06
C GLY A 46 -1.54 20.35 -6.62
N ALA A 47 -0.33 20.49 -7.12
CA ALA A 47 0.79 19.63 -6.74
C ALA A 47 1.23 19.86 -5.29
N GLY A 48 1.11 21.06 -4.75
CA GLY A 48 1.63 21.44 -3.45
C GLY A 48 3.11 21.85 -3.49
N ALA A 49 3.64 22.19 -2.32
CA ALA A 49 5.02 22.65 -2.11
C ALA A 49 5.82 21.63 -1.29
N ASP A 50 7.12 21.58 -1.48
CA ASP A 50 8.05 20.71 -0.75
C ASP A 50 8.44 21.26 0.64
N GLN A 51 8.26 22.56 0.85
CA GLN A 51 8.56 23.27 2.10
C GLN A 51 10.01 23.08 2.62
N GLY A 52 10.94 22.75 1.71
CA GLY A 52 12.33 22.49 2.06
C GLY A 52 12.59 21.16 2.79
N SER A 53 11.62 20.26 2.79
CA SER A 53 11.66 18.98 3.53
C SER A 53 12.48 17.88 2.85
N GLY A 54 12.83 18.04 1.56
CA GLY A 54 13.37 16.97 0.72
C GLY A 54 12.30 16.01 0.18
N VAL A 55 11.02 16.23 0.53
CA VAL A 55 9.87 15.49 0.01
C VAL A 55 9.09 16.38 -0.95
N ARG A 56 8.96 15.95 -2.19
CA ARG A 56 8.16 16.68 -3.18
C ARG A 56 6.70 16.76 -2.76
N ARG A 57 6.07 17.93 -2.95
CA ARG A 57 4.63 18.13 -2.77
C ARG A 57 4.14 17.83 -1.35
N LEU A 58 4.98 17.98 -0.34
CA LEU A 58 4.72 17.69 1.07
C LEU A 58 3.37 18.23 1.53
N SER A 59 3.06 19.50 1.24
CA SER A 59 1.82 20.14 1.70
C SER A 59 0.54 19.47 1.17
N SER A 60 0.60 18.86 -0.01
CA SER A 60 -0.53 18.08 -0.55
C SER A 60 -0.65 16.72 0.13
N LEU A 61 0.47 16.07 0.43
CA LEU A 61 0.50 14.79 1.15
C LEU A 61 -0.08 14.94 2.57
N GLU A 62 0.28 16.02 3.27
CA GLU A 62 -0.30 16.38 4.57
C GLU A 62 -1.83 16.51 4.49
N ALA A 63 -2.31 17.27 3.49
CA ALA A 63 -3.74 17.50 3.31
C ALA A 63 -4.51 16.20 3.00
N VAL A 64 -3.96 15.33 2.12
CA VAL A 64 -4.59 14.04 1.79
C VAL A 64 -4.60 13.11 2.99
N ARG A 65 -3.48 12.99 3.73
CA ARG A 65 -3.44 12.23 4.98
C ARG A 65 -4.54 12.67 5.95
N ASP A 66 -4.70 13.96 6.16
CA ASP A 66 -5.67 14.50 7.12
C ASP A 66 -7.12 14.23 6.67
N GLU A 67 -7.43 14.39 5.39
CA GLU A 67 -8.76 14.07 4.85
C GLU A 67 -9.06 12.57 4.91
N LEU A 68 -8.08 11.73 4.58
CA LEU A 68 -8.22 10.27 4.68
C LEU A 68 -8.45 9.83 6.13
N GLN A 69 -7.70 10.37 7.08
CA GLN A 69 -7.89 10.06 8.50
C GLN A 69 -9.27 10.47 9.03
N LYS A 70 -9.82 11.60 8.57
CA LYS A 70 -11.19 12.01 8.89
C LYS A 70 -12.21 11.03 8.32
N ALA A 71 -12.03 10.60 7.06
CA ALA A 71 -12.91 9.63 6.42
C ALA A 71 -12.86 8.26 7.13
N LEU A 72 -11.66 7.79 7.49
CA LEU A 72 -11.46 6.54 8.24
C LEU A 72 -12.10 6.59 9.63
N ALA A 73 -12.00 7.73 10.32
CA ALA A 73 -12.62 7.90 11.63
C ALA A 73 -14.16 7.88 11.60
N ALA A 74 -14.75 8.18 10.44
CA ALA A 74 -16.20 8.13 10.20
C ALA A 74 -16.67 6.80 9.59
N THR A 75 -15.75 5.86 9.33
CA THR A 75 -16.04 4.59 8.66
C THR A 75 -16.20 3.47 9.69
N ASP A 76 -17.33 2.76 9.63
CA ASP A 76 -17.54 1.53 10.40
C ASP A 76 -17.05 0.30 9.61
N GLY A 77 -16.58 -0.75 10.31
CA GLY A 77 -16.14 -2.00 9.68
C GLY A 77 -14.68 -1.96 9.21
N VAL A 78 -14.35 -2.78 8.21
CA VAL A 78 -12.98 -2.90 7.69
C VAL A 78 -12.81 -1.96 6.48
N PRO A 79 -11.96 -0.93 6.56
CA PRO A 79 -11.66 -0.07 5.43
C PRO A 79 -10.74 -0.78 4.42
N ILE A 80 -11.08 -0.68 3.14
CA ILE A 80 -10.17 -0.97 2.03
C ILE A 80 -9.92 0.35 1.31
N VAL A 81 -8.69 0.82 1.38
CA VAL A 81 -8.25 2.04 0.68
C VAL A 81 -7.87 1.66 -0.75
N VAL A 82 -8.49 2.33 -1.72
CA VAL A 82 -8.11 2.21 -3.13
C VAL A 82 -7.37 3.48 -3.48
N GLY A 83 -6.07 3.36 -3.57
CA GLY A 83 -5.20 4.50 -3.75
C GLY A 83 -4.91 4.84 -5.18
N GLY A 84 -4.34 6.00 -5.34
CA GLY A 84 -3.40 6.37 -6.35
C GLY A 84 -2.03 5.80 -6.00
N ASP A 85 -1.10 6.64 -5.55
CA ASP A 85 0.25 6.19 -5.14
C ASP A 85 0.29 5.65 -3.69
N CYS A 86 1.38 4.92 -3.35
CA CYS A 86 1.57 4.30 -2.03
C CYS A 86 1.54 5.28 -0.85
N GLY A 87 1.75 6.59 -1.10
CA GLY A 87 1.70 7.62 -0.07
C GLY A 87 0.37 7.70 0.69
N VAL A 88 -0.73 7.18 0.15
CA VAL A 88 -2.04 7.12 0.83
C VAL A 88 -1.99 6.28 2.10
N GLU A 89 -1.08 5.31 2.15
CA GLU A 89 -0.92 4.39 3.28
C GLU A 89 -0.46 5.08 4.56
N LEU A 90 0.14 6.26 4.44
CA LEU A 90 0.47 7.06 5.62
C LEU A 90 -0.76 7.34 6.48
N GLY A 91 -1.86 7.73 5.86
CA GLY A 91 -3.14 7.96 6.56
C GLY A 91 -3.79 6.66 7.03
N ALA A 92 -3.82 5.66 6.15
CA ALA A 92 -4.53 4.40 6.37
C ALA A 92 -3.87 3.53 7.46
N ILE A 93 -2.59 3.25 7.32
CA ILE A 93 -1.83 2.46 8.29
C ILE A 93 -1.65 3.21 9.60
N GLY A 94 -1.39 4.55 9.56
CA GLY A 94 -1.31 5.37 10.76
C GLY A 94 -2.59 5.32 11.59
N HIS A 95 -3.77 5.29 10.95
CA HIS A 95 -5.05 5.10 11.61
C HIS A 95 -5.18 3.72 12.26
N ALA A 96 -4.80 2.64 11.57
CA ALA A 96 -4.85 1.28 12.09
C ALA A 96 -3.85 1.07 13.24
N ALA A 97 -2.62 1.56 13.12
CA ALA A 97 -1.57 1.44 14.12
C ALA A 97 -1.91 2.15 15.45
N SER A 98 -2.69 3.23 15.39
CA SER A 98 -3.14 3.92 16.61
C SER A 98 -4.16 3.13 17.44
N ARG A 99 -4.72 2.05 16.89
CA ARG A 99 -5.81 1.26 17.48
C ARG A 99 -5.45 -0.19 17.79
N HIS A 100 -4.41 -0.72 17.11
CA HIS A 100 -4.09 -2.14 17.14
C HIS A 100 -2.61 -2.37 17.34
N LYS A 101 -2.26 -3.46 18.01
CA LYS A 101 -0.92 -4.02 17.96
C LYS A 101 -0.72 -4.68 16.60
N LEU A 102 -0.35 -3.84 15.63
CA LEU A 102 -0.47 -4.09 14.21
C LEU A 102 0.73 -4.82 13.63
N ALA A 103 0.48 -5.85 12.80
CA ALA A 103 1.40 -6.29 11.77
C ALA A 103 1.04 -5.62 10.44
N VAL A 104 2.04 -5.33 9.61
CA VAL A 104 1.86 -4.83 8.24
C VAL A 104 2.49 -5.82 7.29
N VAL A 105 1.70 -6.34 6.36
CA VAL A 105 2.19 -7.12 5.21
C VAL A 105 2.18 -6.21 4.00
N TRP A 106 3.38 -5.92 3.50
CA TRP A 106 3.65 -4.99 2.43
C TRP A 106 3.99 -5.76 1.17
N PHE A 107 2.98 -6.02 0.33
CA PHE A 107 3.15 -6.66 -0.97
C PHE A 107 3.58 -5.61 -1.99
N ASP A 108 4.85 -5.68 -2.42
CA ASP A 108 5.47 -4.67 -3.25
C ASP A 108 6.76 -5.21 -3.88
N ALA A 109 7.08 -4.79 -5.10
CA ALA A 109 8.39 -5.03 -5.70
C ALA A 109 9.50 -4.23 -5.01
N HIS A 110 9.15 -3.07 -4.43
CA HIS A 110 10.05 -2.10 -3.81
C HIS A 110 10.04 -2.19 -2.28
N GLY A 111 10.88 -1.40 -1.64
CA GLY A 111 10.94 -1.35 -0.17
C GLY A 111 10.12 -0.23 0.44
N ASP A 112 9.98 0.89 -0.30
CA ASP A 112 9.39 2.15 0.17
C ASP A 112 10.04 2.68 1.47
N LEU A 113 11.31 2.33 1.64
CA LEU A 113 12.12 2.57 2.83
C LEU A 113 13.17 3.68 2.65
N ASN A 114 13.10 4.44 1.58
CA ASN A 114 13.93 5.62 1.43
C ASN A 114 13.58 6.71 2.44
N SER A 115 14.53 7.55 2.76
CA SER A 115 14.36 8.78 3.54
C SER A 115 14.50 10.01 2.64
N PRO A 116 14.16 11.22 3.10
CA PRO A 116 14.45 12.43 2.34
C PRO A 116 15.94 12.60 1.98
N GLN A 117 16.84 11.99 2.75
CA GLN A 117 18.29 12.05 2.54
C GLN A 117 18.78 10.97 1.56
N SER A 118 18.16 9.81 1.52
CA SER A 118 18.57 8.70 0.65
C SER A 118 17.83 8.67 -0.69
N SER A 119 16.63 9.24 -0.75
CA SER A 119 15.79 9.20 -1.96
C SER A 119 16.41 10.01 -3.11
N PRO A 120 16.68 9.38 -4.26
CA PRO A 120 17.20 10.10 -5.42
C PRO A 120 16.14 10.99 -6.09
N SER A 121 14.87 10.68 -5.89
CA SER A 121 13.75 11.37 -6.55
C SER A 121 13.05 12.41 -5.68
N GLY A 122 13.10 12.29 -4.36
CA GLY A 122 12.27 13.04 -3.42
C GLY A 122 10.77 12.70 -3.51
N ALA A 123 10.41 11.59 -4.17
CA ALA A 123 9.03 11.13 -4.29
C ALA A 123 8.61 10.34 -3.05
N PHE A 124 7.44 10.67 -2.50
CA PHE A 124 7.03 10.16 -1.19
C PHE A 124 6.58 8.69 -1.24
N HIS A 125 6.06 8.21 -2.38
CA HIS A 125 5.67 6.79 -2.48
C HIS A 125 6.83 5.86 -2.07
N GLY A 126 8.07 6.13 -2.50
CA GLY A 126 9.24 5.36 -2.09
C GLY A 126 9.77 5.65 -0.68
N MET A 127 9.06 6.43 0.16
CA MET A 127 9.45 6.80 1.53
C MET A 127 8.38 6.50 2.56
N VAL A 128 7.19 6.07 2.12
CA VAL A 128 6.02 6.01 3.00
C VAL A 128 6.19 4.99 4.12
N LEU A 129 6.75 3.82 3.83
CA LEU A 129 6.95 2.80 4.85
C LEU A 129 8.01 3.21 5.88
N ARG A 130 9.10 3.88 5.45
CA ARG A 130 10.09 4.45 6.36
C ARG A 130 9.48 5.50 7.28
N THR A 131 8.60 6.36 6.72
CA THR A 131 7.89 7.37 7.51
C THR A 131 6.96 6.73 8.53
N LEU A 132 6.25 5.66 8.17
CA LEU A 132 5.41 4.88 9.09
C LEU A 132 6.21 4.23 10.23
N LEU A 133 7.49 3.93 10.01
CA LEU A 133 8.43 3.44 11.02
C LEU A 133 8.99 4.55 11.93
N GLY A 134 8.58 5.80 11.70
CA GLY A 134 8.96 6.94 12.53
C GLY A 134 10.16 7.74 12.01
N GLU A 135 10.58 7.51 10.78
CA GLU A 135 11.73 8.19 10.17
C GLU A 135 11.33 8.92 8.88
N GLY A 136 11.11 10.22 8.97
CA GLY A 136 10.67 11.05 7.86
C GLY A 136 10.51 12.51 8.24
N PRO A 137 9.87 13.34 7.41
CA PRO A 137 9.53 14.71 7.77
C PRO A 137 8.63 14.73 9.01
N GLU A 138 8.95 15.60 9.97
CA GLU A 138 8.25 15.68 11.26
C GLU A 138 6.72 15.79 11.11
N THR A 139 6.26 16.56 10.12
CA THR A 139 4.84 16.79 9.87
C THR A 139 4.10 15.58 9.31
N LEU A 140 4.82 14.58 8.78
CA LEU A 140 4.26 13.32 8.26
C LEU A 140 4.39 12.16 9.25
N LEU A 141 5.13 12.30 10.35
CA LEU A 141 5.32 11.20 11.29
C LEU A 141 3.99 10.74 11.89
N PRO A 142 3.72 9.44 11.96
CA PRO A 142 2.53 8.90 12.60
C PRO A 142 2.61 9.09 14.12
N GLN A 143 1.46 9.22 14.78
CA GLN A 143 1.40 9.28 16.24
C GLN A 143 1.89 8.00 16.91
N THR A 144 1.69 6.87 16.24
CA THR A 144 2.13 5.55 16.68
C THR A 144 2.96 4.93 15.55
N PRO A 145 4.29 5.02 15.61
CA PRO A 145 5.15 4.38 14.63
C PRO A 145 5.00 2.85 14.64
N LEU A 146 5.20 2.24 13.47
CA LEU A 146 5.27 0.79 13.35
C LEU A 146 6.53 0.24 14.03
N GLU A 147 6.43 -0.97 14.54
CA GLU A 147 7.60 -1.71 15.02
C GLU A 147 8.20 -2.53 13.86
N PRO A 148 9.50 -2.39 13.54
CA PRO A 148 10.12 -3.11 12.43
C PRO A 148 9.90 -4.63 12.45
N GLY A 149 9.92 -5.26 13.63
CA GLY A 149 9.69 -6.69 13.80
C GLY A 149 8.27 -7.17 13.44
N ARG A 150 7.34 -6.25 13.17
CA ARG A 150 5.96 -6.52 12.72
C ARG A 150 5.70 -6.06 11.28
N VAL A 151 6.73 -5.65 10.55
CA VAL A 151 6.66 -5.32 9.13
C VAL A 151 7.24 -6.46 8.31
N PHE A 152 6.51 -6.87 7.28
CA PHE A 152 6.86 -7.95 6.38
C PHE A 152 6.82 -7.45 4.95
N LEU A 153 7.98 -7.32 4.31
CA LEU A 153 8.09 -7.04 2.88
C LEU A 153 7.90 -8.34 2.11
N VAL A 154 7.00 -8.36 1.15
CA VAL A 154 6.61 -9.57 0.43
C VAL A 154 6.60 -9.33 -1.08
N GLY A 155 7.38 -10.10 -1.81
CA GLY A 155 7.57 -9.95 -3.26
C GLY A 155 8.66 -8.95 -3.63
N THR A 156 9.36 -8.40 -2.64
CA THR A 156 10.35 -7.34 -2.82
C THR A 156 11.58 -7.86 -3.54
N ARG A 157 11.98 -7.15 -4.60
CA ARG A 157 13.08 -7.54 -5.51
C ARG A 157 13.83 -6.37 -6.14
N ALA A 158 13.32 -5.15 -5.98
CA ALA A 158 13.95 -3.91 -6.44
C ALA A 158 14.20 -3.00 -5.23
N LEU A 159 15.40 -3.07 -4.67
CA LEU A 159 15.82 -2.31 -3.50
C LEU A 159 17.04 -1.46 -3.82
N ASP A 160 17.03 -0.21 -3.39
CA ASP A 160 18.21 0.64 -3.34
C ASP A 160 19.17 0.19 -2.25
N ASP A 161 20.47 0.50 -2.39
CA ASP A 161 21.48 0.19 -1.36
C ASP A 161 21.09 0.71 0.05
N PRO A 162 20.60 1.96 0.21
CA PRO A 162 20.13 2.45 1.50
C PRO A 162 18.94 1.66 2.08
N GLU A 163 18.03 1.17 1.24
CA GLU A 163 16.91 0.35 1.67
C GLU A 163 17.35 -1.02 2.15
N GLN A 164 18.27 -1.68 1.40
CA GLN A 164 18.88 -2.94 1.81
C GLN A 164 19.59 -2.81 3.15
N GLN A 165 20.38 -1.75 3.33
CA GLN A 165 21.04 -1.48 4.60
C GLN A 165 20.03 -1.31 5.73
N TYR A 166 18.95 -0.54 5.50
CA TYR A 166 17.93 -0.31 6.51
C TYR A 166 17.19 -1.58 6.92
N ILE A 167 16.88 -2.46 5.98
CA ILE A 167 16.24 -3.77 6.26
C ILE A 167 17.13 -4.59 7.20
N VAL A 168 18.43 -4.65 6.92
CA VAL A 168 19.38 -5.40 7.77
C VAL A 168 19.50 -4.79 9.16
N GLU A 169 19.62 -3.46 9.27
CA GLU A 169 19.81 -2.77 10.54
C GLU A 169 18.56 -2.79 11.42
N SER A 170 17.36 -2.65 10.82
CA SER A 170 16.10 -2.63 11.53
C SER A 170 15.55 -4.02 11.87
N GLY A 171 16.02 -5.06 11.16
CA GLY A 171 15.51 -6.42 11.31
C GLY A 171 14.13 -6.65 10.69
N ILE A 172 13.71 -5.81 9.74
CA ILE A 172 12.52 -6.04 8.93
C ILE A 172 12.68 -7.36 8.17
N ARG A 173 11.62 -8.17 8.16
CA ARG A 173 11.63 -9.43 7.40
C ARG A 173 11.20 -9.19 5.97
N SER A 174 12.04 -9.61 5.02
CA SER A 174 11.79 -9.50 3.59
C SER A 174 11.77 -10.88 2.95
N PHE A 175 10.79 -11.12 2.07
CA PHE A 175 10.58 -12.36 1.35
C PHE A 175 10.54 -12.06 -0.15
N ALA A 176 11.56 -12.50 -0.89
CA ALA A 176 11.53 -12.45 -2.34
C ALA A 176 10.46 -13.41 -2.90
N PRO A 177 9.98 -13.25 -4.14
CA PRO A 177 8.99 -14.16 -4.73
C PRO A 177 9.39 -15.64 -4.65
N SER A 178 10.68 -15.97 -4.75
CA SER A 178 11.23 -17.34 -4.64
C SER A 178 11.14 -17.92 -3.23
N ASP A 179 11.02 -17.10 -2.21
CA ASP A 179 11.00 -17.50 -0.79
C ASP A 179 9.58 -17.80 -0.28
N LEU A 180 8.59 -17.47 -1.11
CA LEU A 180 7.18 -17.60 -0.77
C LEU A 180 6.68 -19.02 -1.00
N GLY A 181 6.30 -19.69 0.06
CA GLY A 181 5.67 -21.00 0.06
C GLY A 181 4.50 -21.05 1.04
N ALA A 182 3.71 -22.13 0.99
CA ALA A 182 2.59 -22.31 1.90
C ALA A 182 3.05 -22.26 3.37
N GLY A 183 2.40 -21.44 4.20
CA GLY A 183 2.72 -21.27 5.61
C GLY A 183 3.90 -20.34 5.93
N THR A 184 4.53 -19.72 4.91
CA THR A 184 5.64 -18.79 5.13
C THR A 184 5.17 -17.56 5.90
N LEU A 185 4.10 -16.91 5.44
CA LEU A 185 3.56 -15.71 6.09
C LEU A 185 2.84 -16.04 7.39
N GLU A 186 2.12 -17.18 7.46
CA GLU A 186 1.51 -17.67 8.70
C GLU A 186 2.55 -17.77 9.81
N THR A 187 3.66 -18.46 9.54
CA THR A 187 4.74 -18.64 10.51
C THR A 187 5.31 -17.30 10.97
N ALA A 188 5.59 -16.41 10.03
CA ALA A 188 6.14 -15.09 10.30
C ALA A 188 5.19 -14.24 11.15
N LEU A 189 3.90 -14.19 10.79
CA LEU A 189 2.88 -13.43 11.48
C LEU A 189 2.65 -13.93 12.90
N ARG A 190 2.55 -15.26 13.11
CA ARG A 190 2.39 -15.85 14.46
C ARG A 190 3.56 -15.50 15.37
N GLN A 191 4.78 -15.41 14.85
CA GLN A 191 5.98 -15.05 15.61
C GLN A 191 6.09 -13.56 15.94
N SER A 192 5.35 -12.68 15.24
CA SER A 192 5.42 -11.23 15.42
C SER A 192 4.82 -10.74 16.75
N GLY A 193 3.93 -11.54 17.34
CA GLY A 193 3.15 -11.16 18.51
C GLY A 193 2.15 -10.03 18.24
N ALA A 194 1.83 -9.75 16.97
CA ALA A 194 0.77 -8.83 16.58
C ALA A 194 -0.61 -9.44 16.86
N GLU A 195 -1.62 -8.58 17.03
CA GLU A 195 -3.01 -8.98 17.31
C GLU A 195 -3.93 -8.73 16.11
N ALA A 196 -3.47 -7.94 15.15
CA ALA A 196 -4.19 -7.58 13.93
C ALA A 196 -3.21 -7.38 12.77
N VAL A 197 -3.71 -7.45 11.54
CA VAL A 197 -2.91 -7.22 10.34
C VAL A 197 -3.55 -6.17 9.43
N TYR A 198 -2.72 -5.34 8.85
CA TYR A 198 -3.02 -4.49 7.70
C TYR A 198 -2.33 -5.07 6.47
N VAL A 199 -3.04 -5.14 5.36
CA VAL A 199 -2.52 -5.64 4.08
C VAL A 199 -2.37 -4.49 3.11
N HIS A 200 -1.14 -4.16 2.74
CA HIS A 200 -0.84 -3.26 1.64
C HIS A 200 -0.52 -4.07 0.39
N ILE A 201 -1.05 -3.65 -0.75
CA ILE A 201 -0.75 -4.21 -2.06
C ILE A 201 -0.43 -3.07 -3.02
N ASP A 202 0.86 -2.90 -3.33
CA ASP A 202 1.27 -2.26 -4.56
C ASP A 202 1.11 -3.27 -5.70
N LEU A 203 0.43 -2.87 -6.77
CA LEU A 203 0.17 -3.79 -7.89
C LEU A 203 1.43 -4.19 -8.63
N ASP A 204 2.55 -3.47 -8.45
CA ASP A 204 3.83 -3.85 -9.05
C ASP A 204 4.51 -5.05 -8.37
N VAL A 205 3.97 -5.55 -7.25
CA VAL A 205 4.32 -6.88 -6.72
C VAL A 205 4.09 -7.97 -7.75
N LEU A 206 3.10 -7.78 -8.63
CA LEU A 206 2.77 -8.71 -9.72
C LEU A 206 3.86 -8.74 -10.79
N ASP A 207 3.97 -9.89 -11.47
CA ASP A 207 4.84 -10.00 -12.64
C ASP A 207 4.24 -9.18 -13.80
N PRO A 208 5.01 -8.27 -14.43
CA PRO A 208 4.53 -7.49 -15.58
C PRO A 208 4.14 -8.32 -16.80
N ALA A 209 4.50 -9.60 -16.85
CA ALA A 209 4.01 -10.52 -17.88
C ALA A 209 2.53 -10.92 -17.68
N GLU A 210 2.01 -10.80 -16.44
CA GLU A 210 0.60 -11.11 -16.11
C GLU A 210 -0.26 -9.86 -15.89
N PHE A 211 0.36 -8.72 -15.52
CA PHE A 211 -0.34 -7.48 -15.24
C PHE A 211 0.46 -6.28 -15.73
N SER A 212 -0.13 -5.46 -16.61
CA SER A 212 0.64 -4.49 -17.41
C SER A 212 0.45 -3.03 -17.02
N SER A 213 -0.60 -2.69 -16.27
CA SER A 213 -0.91 -1.30 -15.87
C SER A 213 -0.11 -0.84 -14.64
N LEU A 214 1.21 -0.91 -14.75
CA LEU A 214 2.16 -0.61 -13.69
C LEU A 214 2.97 0.66 -13.99
N GLY A 215 3.18 1.48 -12.97
CA GLY A 215 4.02 2.67 -13.05
C GLY A 215 5.51 2.34 -13.05
N TYR A 216 5.91 1.35 -12.28
CA TYR A 216 7.31 0.89 -12.07
C TYR A 216 7.39 -0.63 -12.19
N PRO A 217 7.25 -1.19 -13.41
CA PRO A 217 7.21 -2.64 -13.57
C PRO A 217 8.57 -3.29 -13.31
N GLU A 218 8.60 -4.30 -12.45
CA GLU A 218 9.76 -5.11 -12.14
C GLU A 218 9.51 -6.57 -12.54
N PRO A 219 10.43 -7.24 -13.27
CA PRO A 219 10.24 -8.62 -13.71
C PRO A 219 10.35 -9.62 -12.55
N PHE A 220 9.87 -10.84 -12.80
CA PHE A 220 9.91 -11.97 -11.86
C PHE A 220 9.09 -11.74 -10.58
N GLY A 221 7.96 -11.07 -10.71
CA GLY A 221 7.01 -10.83 -9.66
C GLY A 221 6.18 -12.04 -9.24
N VAL A 222 5.24 -11.79 -8.35
CA VAL A 222 4.27 -12.78 -7.89
C VAL A 222 3.17 -12.92 -8.95
N THR A 223 2.68 -14.15 -9.18
CA THR A 223 1.50 -14.35 -10.04
C THR A 223 0.21 -13.93 -9.34
N VAL A 224 -0.81 -13.57 -10.11
CA VAL A 224 -2.12 -13.17 -9.54
C VAL A 224 -2.74 -14.26 -8.65
N PRO A 225 -2.74 -15.55 -9.04
CA PRO A 225 -3.22 -16.62 -8.15
C PRO A 225 -2.41 -16.73 -6.87
N ALA A 226 -1.08 -16.62 -6.93
CA ALA A 226 -0.22 -16.70 -5.75
C ALA A 226 -0.48 -15.53 -4.78
N LEU A 227 -0.63 -14.29 -5.28
CA LEU A 227 -0.99 -13.14 -4.45
C LEU A 227 -2.31 -13.37 -3.71
N ILE A 228 -3.34 -13.88 -4.42
CA ILE A 228 -4.64 -14.16 -3.81
C ILE A 228 -4.53 -15.21 -2.69
N GLU A 229 -3.73 -16.27 -2.88
CA GLU A 229 -3.51 -17.29 -1.85
C GLU A 229 -2.75 -16.72 -0.65
N LEU A 230 -1.73 -15.89 -0.88
CA LEU A 230 -0.98 -15.22 0.20
C LEU A 230 -1.88 -14.26 1.00
N VAL A 231 -2.76 -13.51 0.34
CA VAL A 231 -3.76 -12.65 1.02
C VAL A 231 -4.70 -13.50 1.89
N ARG A 232 -5.15 -14.64 1.39
CA ARG A 232 -5.99 -15.58 2.16
C ARG A 232 -5.25 -16.15 3.36
N GLU A 233 -3.99 -16.54 3.20
CA GLU A 233 -3.12 -17.04 4.28
C GLU A 233 -2.98 -15.98 5.40
N VAL A 234 -2.70 -14.73 5.03
CA VAL A 234 -2.61 -13.61 5.98
C VAL A 234 -3.90 -13.43 6.76
N LYS A 235 -5.05 -13.41 6.07
CA LYS A 235 -6.38 -13.23 6.68
C LYS A 235 -6.82 -14.42 7.54
N ALA A 236 -6.37 -15.62 7.23
CA ALA A 236 -6.60 -16.80 8.06
C ALA A 236 -5.75 -16.80 9.34
N THR A 237 -4.63 -16.06 9.34
CA THR A 237 -3.67 -16.06 10.45
C THR A 237 -4.00 -14.99 11.49
N LEU A 238 -4.33 -13.77 11.08
CA LEU A 238 -4.67 -12.64 11.97
C LEU A 238 -5.92 -11.89 11.46
N PRO A 239 -6.71 -11.30 12.36
CA PRO A 239 -7.81 -10.41 11.97
C PRO A 239 -7.29 -9.26 11.12
N MET A 240 -7.77 -9.12 9.88
CA MET A 240 -7.47 -7.99 9.02
C MET A 240 -8.31 -6.79 9.45
N VAL A 241 -7.66 -5.68 9.79
CA VAL A 241 -8.29 -4.44 10.27
C VAL A 241 -8.28 -3.32 9.25
N GLY A 242 -7.68 -3.55 8.11
CA GLY A 242 -7.67 -2.67 6.96
C GLY A 242 -6.82 -3.24 5.84
N ALA A 243 -7.00 -2.71 4.64
CA ALA A 243 -6.16 -3.01 3.49
C ALA A 243 -6.03 -1.79 2.57
N GLY A 244 -4.97 -1.78 1.76
CA GLY A 244 -4.77 -0.81 0.69
C GLY A 244 -4.39 -1.49 -0.61
N LEU A 245 -4.83 -0.91 -1.73
CA LEU A 245 -4.46 -1.30 -3.09
C LEU A 245 -4.04 -0.04 -3.85
N THR A 246 -2.82 -0.02 -4.37
CA THR A 246 -2.18 1.18 -4.92
C THR A 246 -1.49 0.94 -6.26
N GLU A 247 -1.05 2.01 -6.89
CA GLU A 247 -0.20 2.06 -8.10
C GLU A 247 -0.84 1.44 -9.35
N PHE A 248 -2.18 1.40 -9.46
CA PHE A 248 -2.83 1.11 -10.73
C PHE A 248 -2.64 2.27 -11.70
N ALA A 249 -1.81 2.08 -12.72
CA ALA A 249 -1.37 3.12 -13.65
C ALA A 249 -1.64 2.77 -15.12
N PRO A 250 -2.91 2.64 -15.55
CA PRO A 250 -3.24 2.28 -16.92
C PRO A 250 -2.81 3.38 -17.90
N GLY A 251 -2.24 2.98 -19.03
CA GLY A 251 -1.81 3.88 -20.09
C GLY A 251 -2.95 4.37 -20.99
N SER A 252 -4.10 3.68 -20.98
CA SER A 252 -5.31 4.04 -21.69
C SER A 252 -6.56 3.44 -21.02
N PRO A 253 -7.77 3.92 -21.35
CA PRO A 253 -9.02 3.32 -20.86
C PRO A 253 -9.15 1.84 -21.23
N GLU A 254 -8.77 1.45 -22.43
CA GLU A 254 -8.84 0.06 -22.91
C GLU A 254 -7.91 -0.86 -22.10
N GLN A 255 -6.74 -0.34 -21.68
CA GLN A 255 -5.84 -1.08 -20.81
C GLN A 255 -6.43 -1.22 -19.40
N ALA A 256 -7.06 -0.16 -18.88
CA ALA A 256 -7.77 -0.22 -17.61
C ALA A 256 -8.85 -1.30 -17.64
N ASP A 257 -9.73 -1.29 -18.65
CA ASP A 257 -10.80 -2.27 -18.82
C ASP A 257 -10.27 -3.72 -18.89
N GLY A 258 -9.10 -3.92 -19.50
CA GLY A 258 -8.43 -5.22 -19.59
C GLY A 258 -7.92 -5.75 -18.24
N ASP A 259 -7.44 -4.88 -17.37
CA ASP A 259 -6.79 -5.24 -16.10
C ASP A 259 -7.75 -5.19 -14.89
N LEU A 260 -8.89 -4.44 -14.99
CA LEU A 260 -9.91 -4.34 -13.93
C LEU A 260 -10.42 -5.70 -13.41
N PRO A 261 -10.68 -6.74 -14.26
CA PRO A 261 -11.10 -8.04 -13.74
C PRO A 261 -10.08 -8.68 -12.78
N THR A 262 -8.79 -8.47 -12.99
CA THR A 262 -7.73 -8.93 -12.09
C THR A 262 -7.77 -8.17 -10.76
N ILE A 263 -7.90 -6.85 -10.81
CA ILE A 263 -8.01 -5.99 -9.63
C ILE A 263 -9.24 -6.38 -8.80
N LEU A 264 -10.38 -6.58 -9.42
CA LEU A 264 -11.62 -6.97 -8.73
C LEU A 264 -11.50 -8.36 -8.06
N ARG A 265 -10.72 -9.28 -8.63
CA ARG A 265 -10.42 -10.57 -7.97
C ARG A 265 -9.57 -10.38 -6.72
N ILE A 266 -8.57 -9.49 -6.75
CA ILE A 266 -7.73 -9.15 -5.60
C ILE A 266 -8.59 -8.47 -4.52
N ILE A 267 -9.38 -7.47 -4.88
CA ILE A 267 -10.33 -6.81 -3.97
C ILE A 267 -11.31 -7.84 -3.37
N GLY A 268 -11.81 -8.77 -4.19
CA GLY A 268 -12.66 -9.86 -3.73
C GLY A 268 -12.01 -10.75 -2.67
N ALA A 269 -10.71 -11.03 -2.81
CA ALA A 269 -9.94 -11.77 -1.80
C ALA A 269 -9.77 -10.97 -0.50
N LEU A 270 -9.53 -9.65 -0.59
CA LEU A 270 -9.47 -8.76 0.57
C LEU A 270 -10.85 -8.66 1.26
N ALA A 271 -11.92 -8.50 0.51
CA ALA A 271 -13.27 -8.24 1.04
C ALA A 271 -14.02 -9.50 1.52
N SER A 272 -13.63 -10.71 1.08
CA SER A 272 -14.36 -11.94 1.42
C SER A 272 -14.20 -12.31 2.89
N ASP A 273 -15.29 -12.73 3.54
CA ASP A 273 -15.28 -13.32 4.90
C ASP A 273 -15.00 -14.85 4.88
N ARG A 274 -14.75 -15.45 3.69
CA ARG A 274 -14.56 -16.90 3.58
C ARG A 274 -13.16 -17.30 4.01
N PRO A 275 -13.01 -18.24 4.99
CA PRO A 275 -11.77 -18.98 5.12
C PRO A 275 -11.52 -19.78 3.82
N ALA A 276 -10.25 -20.06 3.51
CA ALA A 276 -9.91 -20.97 2.42
C ALA A 276 -10.59 -22.34 2.68
N GLU A 277 -11.30 -22.85 1.66
CA GLU A 277 -11.81 -24.24 1.67
C GLU A 277 -10.66 -25.23 1.46
#